data_4894cb14d366ae71c4eda469af5f12ec
#
_entry.id   4894cb14d366ae71c4eda469af5f12ec
#
_cell.length_a   1.000
_cell.length_b   1.000
_cell.length_c   1.000
_cell.angle_alpha   90.00
_cell.angle_beta   90.00
_cell.angle_gamma   90.00
#
_symmetry.space_group_name_H-M   'P 1'
#
loop_
_entity.id
_entity.type
_entity.pdbx_description
1 polymer ?
#
loop_
_entity_poly.entity_id
_entity_poly.type
_entity_poly.pdbx_seq_one_letter_code
_entity_poly.pdbx_strand_id
1 'polypeptide(L)'
;MKEGINCPAPGGYRGLIDGRTVYENYFNGCGADDTIHVFSVTKSIVSILAGIAIDRGYIGSVDQKVLVFFPDYTVKRGEKTIQTITLKNLLTMTAPYKFRSAPYTRFFSSEDWVMAALDLLGGRKPVGEFRYMEMIGPDILSGILANATGQPVLDFAREALFEPLHIAVASNIVLYTPQEHVAFIKKNFASGWVADEKGHNTAGWGLTLTAVDMAKIGQLYLDGGKWEGRQIVSEEWVAESTAEHSRWEKEKLSYGYLWWTGILNGYAAMGNSGNIIYVNPADKMVVSIAALFKPTAKDIMEFIDKDVKPLFCGTEG
;
A
#
# COMPACT_ATOMS: atom_id res chain seq x y z
N MET A 1 26.32 -11.53 10.33
CA MET A 1 24.95 -11.32 10.86
C MET A 1 24.76 -12.25 12.05
N LYS A 2 24.34 -11.74 13.21
CA LYS A 2 24.10 -12.57 14.39
C LYS A 2 22.85 -13.42 14.15
N GLU A 3 23.00 -14.74 14.13
CA GLU A 3 21.87 -15.67 14.21
C GLU A 3 21.14 -15.44 15.54
N GLY A 4 19.84 -15.15 15.48
CA GLY A 4 19.00 -15.06 16.67
C GLY A 4 17.99 -13.92 16.74
N ILE A 5 18.01 -12.97 15.81
CA ILE A 5 16.99 -11.91 15.72
C ILE A 5 15.94 -12.37 14.73
N ASN A 6 14.65 -12.12 15.04
CA ASN A 6 13.52 -12.33 14.11
C ASN A 6 13.56 -11.33 12.94
N CYS A 7 14.69 -11.27 12.23
CA CYS A 7 14.85 -10.46 11.05
C CYS A 7 13.92 -10.92 9.94
N PRO A 8 13.49 -10.01 9.05
CA PRO A 8 12.81 -10.38 7.82
C PRO A 8 13.65 -11.42 7.06
N ALA A 9 13.04 -12.23 6.20
CA ALA A 9 13.72 -13.05 5.23
C ALA A 9 13.88 -12.23 3.93
N PRO A 10 14.94 -11.41 3.80
CA PRO A 10 15.06 -10.50 2.68
C PRO A 10 15.21 -11.25 1.37
N GLY A 11 14.51 -10.75 0.35
CA GLY A 11 14.82 -11.07 -1.03
C GLY A 11 15.81 -10.04 -1.59
N GLY A 12 15.51 -8.75 -1.40
CA GLY A 12 16.39 -7.67 -1.83
C GLY A 12 16.30 -6.45 -0.92
N TYR A 13 17.42 -5.77 -0.77
CA TYR A 13 17.57 -4.48 -0.13
C TYR A 13 18.11 -3.46 -1.10
N ARG A 14 17.56 -2.25 -1.05
CA ARG A 14 18.16 -1.11 -1.73
C ARG A 14 18.06 0.13 -0.85
N GLY A 15 19.18 0.86 -0.75
CA GLY A 15 19.25 2.12 -0.05
C GLY A 15 19.78 3.22 -0.96
N LEU A 16 19.12 4.38 -0.91
CA LEU A 16 19.52 5.56 -1.65
C LEU A 16 19.75 6.74 -0.67
N ILE A 17 20.77 7.52 -0.98
CA ILE A 17 21.01 8.84 -0.38
C ILE A 17 21.11 9.84 -1.51
N ASP A 18 20.35 10.92 -1.42
CA ASP A 18 20.32 12.00 -2.43
C ASP A 18 20.13 11.43 -3.87
N GLY A 19 19.23 10.45 -4.02
CA GLY A 19 18.92 9.77 -5.27
C GLY A 19 19.97 8.76 -5.77
N ARG A 20 21.08 8.59 -5.06
CA ARG A 20 22.15 7.68 -5.45
C ARG A 20 22.09 6.37 -4.65
N THR A 21 22.18 5.24 -5.32
CA THR A 21 22.28 3.94 -4.67
C THR A 21 23.60 3.86 -3.88
N VAL A 22 23.49 3.73 -2.56
CA VAL A 22 24.63 3.56 -1.65
C VAL A 22 24.74 2.14 -1.12
N TYR A 23 23.65 1.40 -1.16
CA TYR A 23 23.62 -0.01 -0.77
C TYR A 23 22.63 -0.79 -1.65
N GLU A 24 23.05 -1.94 -2.13
CA GLU A 24 22.20 -2.89 -2.86
C GLU A 24 22.72 -4.30 -2.60
N ASN A 25 21.84 -5.19 -2.17
CA ASN A 25 22.19 -6.59 -1.95
C ASN A 25 20.95 -7.49 -2.06
N TYR A 26 21.16 -8.73 -2.46
CA TYR A 26 20.12 -9.75 -2.66
C TYR A 26 20.48 -11.01 -1.89
N PHE A 27 19.45 -11.70 -1.39
CA PHE A 27 19.58 -12.82 -0.47
C PHE A 27 18.60 -13.94 -0.84
N ASN A 28 18.81 -15.13 -0.29
CA ASN A 28 17.91 -16.28 -0.46
C ASN A 28 17.66 -16.66 -1.93
N GLY A 29 18.66 -16.47 -2.79
CA GLY A 29 18.59 -16.79 -4.21
C GLY A 29 17.83 -15.76 -5.06
N CYS A 30 17.47 -14.61 -4.48
CA CYS A 30 16.85 -13.52 -5.22
C CYS A 30 17.89 -12.68 -5.98
N GLY A 31 17.44 -12.01 -7.05
CA GLY A 31 18.16 -11.01 -7.81
C GLY A 31 17.40 -9.70 -7.95
N ALA A 32 17.97 -8.77 -8.72
CA ALA A 32 17.42 -7.43 -8.92
C ALA A 32 16.03 -7.42 -9.57
N ASP A 33 15.78 -8.36 -10.46
CA ASP A 33 14.57 -8.46 -11.27
C ASP A 33 13.48 -9.35 -10.64
N ASP A 34 13.76 -9.93 -9.48
CA ASP A 34 12.81 -10.82 -8.81
C ASP A 34 11.70 -10.04 -8.11
N THR A 35 10.49 -10.18 -8.62
CA THR A 35 9.30 -9.58 -8.02
C THR A 35 8.77 -10.44 -6.89
N ILE A 36 8.51 -9.80 -5.75
CA ILE A 36 8.03 -10.44 -4.51
C ILE A 36 6.69 -9.80 -4.13
N HIS A 37 5.79 -10.58 -3.52
CA HIS A 37 4.54 -10.07 -2.97
C HIS A 37 4.82 -9.07 -1.84
N VAL A 38 4.51 -7.79 -2.08
CA VAL A 38 4.85 -6.69 -1.14
C VAL A 38 3.81 -6.46 -0.04
N PHE A 39 2.79 -7.33 0.05
CA PHE A 39 1.73 -7.25 1.06
C PHE A 39 1.12 -5.85 1.14
N SER A 40 1.01 -5.30 2.35
CA SER A 40 0.32 -4.02 2.60
C SER A 40 1.06 -2.77 2.08
N VAL A 41 2.27 -2.89 1.52
CA VAL A 41 2.87 -1.83 0.72
C VAL A 41 1.96 -1.44 -0.45
N THR A 42 1.18 -2.39 -0.96
CA THR A 42 0.12 -2.17 -1.97
C THR A 42 -0.80 -1.00 -1.61
N LYS A 43 -1.15 -0.82 -0.34
CA LYS A 43 -2.02 0.28 0.13
C LYS A 43 -1.46 1.65 -0.23
N SER A 44 -0.16 1.84 -0.01
CA SER A 44 0.49 3.11 -0.31
C SER A 44 0.56 3.37 -1.82
N ILE A 45 0.68 2.32 -2.63
CA ILE A 45 0.58 2.44 -4.10
C ILE A 45 -0.84 2.91 -4.50
N VAL A 46 -1.88 2.33 -3.90
CA VAL A 46 -3.27 2.76 -4.14
C VAL A 46 -3.49 4.20 -3.67
N SER A 47 -2.84 4.64 -2.58
CA SER A 47 -2.84 6.04 -2.18
C SER A 47 -2.26 6.96 -3.26
N ILE A 48 -1.12 6.60 -3.85
CA ILE A 48 -0.52 7.37 -4.95
C ILE A 48 -1.49 7.48 -6.12
N LEU A 49 -2.13 6.37 -6.50
CA LEU A 49 -3.12 6.36 -7.59
C LEU A 49 -4.34 7.25 -7.28
N ALA A 50 -4.79 7.29 -6.02
CA ALA A 50 -5.86 8.20 -5.60
C ALA A 50 -5.43 9.66 -5.74
N GLY A 51 -4.19 10.00 -5.38
CA GLY A 51 -3.62 11.33 -5.59
C GLY A 51 -3.58 11.72 -7.06
N ILE A 52 -3.06 10.84 -7.91
CA ILE A 52 -3.02 11.07 -9.36
C ILE A 52 -4.43 11.24 -9.93
N ALA A 53 -5.40 10.46 -9.45
CA ALA A 53 -6.79 10.58 -9.89
C ALA A 53 -7.42 11.94 -9.48
N ILE A 54 -7.04 12.47 -8.31
CA ILE A 54 -7.43 13.82 -7.87
C ILE A 54 -6.73 14.88 -8.72
N ASP A 55 -5.43 14.79 -8.92
CA ASP A 55 -4.64 15.73 -9.73
C ASP A 55 -5.16 15.83 -11.16
N ARG A 56 -5.65 14.72 -11.71
CA ARG A 56 -6.22 14.65 -13.07
C ARG A 56 -7.72 15.00 -13.11
N GLY A 57 -8.35 15.31 -11.97
CA GLY A 57 -9.76 15.69 -11.89
C GLY A 57 -10.76 14.53 -12.03
N TYR A 58 -10.33 13.27 -11.99
CA TYR A 58 -11.23 12.11 -11.95
C TYR A 58 -11.97 12.01 -10.60
N ILE A 59 -11.31 12.43 -9.53
CA ILE A 59 -11.85 12.53 -8.18
C ILE A 59 -11.75 13.99 -7.76
N GLY A 60 -12.83 14.57 -7.27
CA GLY A 60 -12.86 16.00 -6.91
C GLY A 60 -12.11 16.32 -5.62
N SER A 61 -12.23 15.47 -4.60
CA SER A 61 -11.49 15.60 -3.34
C SER A 61 -11.62 14.35 -2.47
N VAL A 62 -10.79 14.24 -1.43
CA VAL A 62 -10.90 13.19 -0.41
C VAL A 62 -12.18 13.25 0.43
N ASP A 63 -12.88 14.39 0.43
CA ASP A 63 -14.12 14.59 1.18
C ASP A 63 -15.36 14.09 0.42
N GLN A 64 -15.21 13.68 -0.84
CA GLN A 64 -16.32 13.06 -1.57
C GLN A 64 -16.76 11.78 -0.88
N LYS A 65 -18.08 11.60 -0.81
CA LYS A 65 -18.69 10.41 -0.22
C LYS A 65 -18.44 9.19 -1.09
N VAL A 66 -18.13 8.06 -0.47
CA VAL A 66 -17.87 6.79 -1.15
C VAL A 66 -18.99 6.41 -2.12
N LEU A 67 -20.24 6.58 -1.71
CA LEU A 67 -21.39 6.17 -2.53
C LEU A 67 -21.58 6.97 -3.83
N VAL A 68 -20.95 8.14 -3.97
CA VAL A 68 -20.97 8.89 -5.23
C VAL A 68 -20.33 8.10 -6.37
N PHE A 69 -19.36 7.26 -6.05
CA PHE A 69 -18.67 6.41 -7.02
C PHE A 69 -19.39 5.09 -7.34
N PHE A 70 -20.48 4.80 -6.62
CA PHE A 70 -21.27 3.56 -6.76
C PHE A 70 -22.77 3.88 -6.89
N PRO A 71 -23.19 4.54 -7.97
CA PRO A 71 -24.59 5.01 -8.13
C PRO A 71 -25.61 3.86 -8.12
N ASP A 72 -25.22 2.67 -8.59
CA ASP A 72 -26.10 1.49 -8.65
C ASP A 72 -26.12 0.69 -7.35
N TYR A 73 -25.30 1.05 -6.35
CA TYR A 73 -25.28 0.34 -5.08
C TYR A 73 -26.51 0.67 -4.23
N THR A 74 -27.30 -0.35 -3.91
CA THR A 74 -28.47 -0.20 -3.07
C THR A 74 -28.14 -0.34 -1.59
N VAL A 75 -28.23 0.77 -0.85
CA VAL A 75 -28.00 0.78 0.60
C VAL A 75 -29.09 -0.03 1.31
N LYS A 76 -28.68 -0.98 2.17
CA LYS A 76 -29.59 -1.81 2.95
C LYS A 76 -30.46 -0.94 3.88
N ARG A 77 -31.75 -1.30 3.99
CA ARG A 77 -32.72 -0.57 4.84
C ARG A 77 -32.18 -0.42 6.27
N GLY A 78 -32.19 0.82 6.76
CA GLY A 78 -31.74 1.18 8.11
C GLY A 78 -30.23 1.45 8.23
N GLU A 79 -29.44 1.20 7.20
CA GLU A 79 -28.03 1.59 7.15
C GLU A 79 -27.92 3.08 6.80
N LYS A 80 -27.42 3.89 7.73
CA LYS A 80 -27.25 5.34 7.55
C LYS A 80 -25.79 5.77 7.51
N THR A 81 -24.93 5.03 8.21
CA THR A 81 -23.53 5.40 8.40
C THR A 81 -22.74 5.38 7.09
N ILE A 82 -22.98 4.41 6.22
CA ILE A 82 -22.31 4.32 4.90
C ILE A 82 -22.52 5.59 4.05
N GLN A 83 -23.67 6.28 4.23
CA GLN A 83 -23.99 7.51 3.50
C GLN A 83 -23.13 8.71 3.91
N THR A 84 -22.43 8.62 5.03
CA THR A 84 -21.57 9.69 5.55
C THR A 84 -20.09 9.43 5.32
N ILE A 85 -19.69 8.20 4.98
CA ILE A 85 -18.29 7.81 4.81
C ILE A 85 -17.74 8.46 3.54
N THR A 86 -16.57 9.07 3.68
CA THR A 86 -15.83 9.74 2.61
C THR A 86 -14.62 8.91 2.17
N LEU A 87 -14.05 9.28 1.02
CA LEU A 87 -12.77 8.73 0.56
C LEU A 87 -11.68 8.91 1.64
N LYS A 88 -11.66 10.08 2.32
CA LYS A 88 -10.73 10.34 3.43
C LYS A 88 -10.84 9.29 4.53
N ASN A 89 -12.04 8.87 4.90
CA ASN A 89 -12.21 7.85 5.95
C ASN A 89 -11.63 6.49 5.56
N LEU A 90 -11.66 6.13 4.28
CA LEU A 90 -11.01 4.90 3.79
C LEU A 90 -9.49 5.05 3.81
N LEU A 91 -8.97 6.17 3.31
CA LEU A 91 -7.53 6.45 3.24
C LEU A 91 -6.87 6.55 4.62
N THR A 92 -7.61 7.04 5.63
CA THR A 92 -7.12 7.22 7.01
C THR A 92 -7.45 6.04 7.94
N MET A 93 -8.04 4.95 7.43
CA MET A 93 -8.48 3.80 8.24
C MET A 93 -9.47 4.17 9.36
N THR A 94 -10.33 5.17 9.12
CA THR A 94 -11.32 5.65 10.09
C THR A 94 -12.76 5.35 9.71
N ALA A 95 -12.97 4.57 8.65
CA ALA A 95 -14.28 4.07 8.27
C ALA A 95 -14.70 2.88 9.16
N PRO A 96 -15.93 2.85 9.69
CA PRO A 96 -16.45 1.71 10.44
C PRO A 96 -16.90 0.57 9.53
N TYR A 97 -16.86 -0.66 10.07
CA TYR A 97 -17.31 -1.87 9.39
C TYR A 97 -18.24 -2.70 10.27
N LYS A 98 -19.20 -3.40 9.65
CA LYS A 98 -20.27 -4.21 10.27
C LYS A 98 -19.76 -5.51 10.91
N PHE A 99 -18.46 -5.72 11.02
CA PHE A 99 -17.89 -6.92 11.61
C PHE A 99 -16.88 -6.61 12.73
N ARG A 100 -16.76 -7.54 13.69
CA ARG A 100 -15.72 -7.52 14.71
C ARG A 100 -14.48 -8.29 14.25
N SER A 101 -14.70 -9.48 13.66
CA SER A 101 -13.68 -10.31 13.02
C SER A 101 -13.96 -10.33 11.52
N ALA A 102 -12.93 -10.13 10.72
CA ALA A 102 -13.07 -10.06 9.26
C ALA A 102 -13.55 -11.39 8.67
N PRO A 103 -14.63 -11.40 7.89
CA PRO A 103 -15.21 -12.62 7.31
C PRO A 103 -14.46 -13.05 6.04
N TYR A 104 -13.16 -13.29 6.14
CA TYR A 104 -12.28 -13.53 4.98
C TYR A 104 -12.78 -14.65 4.06
N THR A 105 -13.18 -15.80 4.61
CA THR A 105 -13.67 -16.93 3.79
C THR A 105 -14.85 -16.51 2.92
N ARG A 106 -15.86 -15.84 3.50
CA ARG A 106 -17.02 -15.37 2.76
C ARG A 106 -16.65 -14.26 1.77
N PHE A 107 -15.75 -13.37 2.14
CA PHE A 107 -15.30 -12.27 1.30
C PHE A 107 -14.59 -12.78 0.04
N PHE A 108 -13.61 -13.65 0.20
CA PHE A 108 -12.85 -14.21 -0.92
C PHE A 108 -13.61 -15.28 -1.73
N SER A 109 -14.78 -15.70 -1.28
CA SER A 109 -15.70 -16.52 -2.08
C SER A 109 -16.65 -15.68 -2.96
N SER A 110 -16.57 -14.35 -2.91
CA SER A 110 -17.36 -13.47 -3.78
C SER A 110 -16.63 -13.27 -5.11
N GLU A 111 -17.39 -13.22 -6.19
CA GLU A 111 -16.86 -12.86 -7.52
C GLU A 111 -16.52 -11.36 -7.63
N ASP A 112 -17.07 -10.53 -6.72
CA ASP A 112 -16.92 -9.07 -6.69
C ASP A 112 -16.54 -8.64 -5.28
N TRP A 113 -15.24 -8.43 -5.06
CA TRP A 113 -14.73 -8.04 -3.74
C TRP A 113 -15.05 -6.58 -3.39
N VAL A 114 -15.22 -5.72 -4.37
CA VAL A 114 -15.62 -4.32 -4.15
C VAL A 114 -17.03 -4.25 -3.59
N MET A 115 -17.98 -4.93 -4.21
CA MET A 115 -19.36 -4.98 -3.73
C MET A 115 -19.46 -5.71 -2.39
N ALA A 116 -18.71 -6.78 -2.20
CA ALA A 116 -18.64 -7.49 -0.92
C ALA A 116 -18.09 -6.60 0.21
N ALA A 117 -17.09 -5.76 -0.08
CA ALA A 117 -16.55 -4.79 0.87
C ALA A 117 -17.53 -3.67 1.20
N LEU A 118 -18.25 -3.12 0.20
CA LEU A 118 -19.32 -2.14 0.41
C LEU A 118 -20.44 -2.68 1.30
N ASP A 119 -20.82 -3.93 1.13
CA ASP A 119 -21.81 -4.60 1.98
C ASP A 119 -21.39 -4.66 3.46
N LEU A 120 -20.09 -4.67 3.73
CA LEU A 120 -19.50 -4.68 5.06
C LEU A 120 -19.21 -3.28 5.62
N LEU A 121 -19.21 -2.25 4.78
CA LEU A 121 -18.94 -0.86 5.18
C LEU A 121 -20.10 -0.26 5.98
N GLY A 122 -19.81 0.58 7.00
CA GLY A 122 -20.79 1.26 7.84
C GLY A 122 -21.10 0.51 9.13
N GLY A 123 -22.36 0.55 9.56
CA GLY A 123 -22.83 -0.07 10.79
C GLY A 123 -23.01 0.92 11.95
N ARG A 124 -22.89 0.44 13.20
CA ARG A 124 -23.25 1.23 14.41
C ARG A 124 -22.06 1.96 15.05
N LYS A 125 -20.83 1.66 14.63
CA LYS A 125 -19.65 2.34 15.16
C LYS A 125 -19.53 3.74 14.58
N PRO A 126 -18.96 4.70 15.32
CA PRO A 126 -18.73 6.04 14.82
C PRO A 126 -17.71 6.05 13.67
N VAL A 127 -17.84 7.02 12.79
CA VAL A 127 -16.81 7.38 11.81
C VAL A 127 -15.76 8.22 12.54
N GLY A 128 -14.48 8.03 12.20
CA GLY A 128 -13.37 8.79 12.78
C GLY A 128 -12.48 7.98 13.73
N GLU A 129 -12.93 6.84 14.24
CA GLU A 129 -12.09 5.95 15.02
C GLU A 129 -11.13 5.15 14.14
N PHE A 130 -9.83 5.20 14.43
CA PHE A 130 -8.83 4.43 13.70
C PHE A 130 -9.03 2.93 13.90
N ARG A 131 -9.12 2.21 12.80
CA ARG A 131 -9.13 0.75 12.76
C ARG A 131 -8.38 0.27 11.54
N TYR A 132 -7.18 -0.25 11.75
CA TYR A 132 -6.41 -0.79 10.64
C TYR A 132 -7.14 -1.96 9.97
N MET A 133 -7.34 -1.85 8.67
CA MET A 133 -7.98 -2.86 7.82
C MET A 133 -6.91 -3.52 6.95
N GLU A 134 -6.66 -4.79 7.20
CA GLU A 134 -5.60 -5.52 6.51
C GLU A 134 -5.92 -5.75 5.03
N MET A 135 -7.10 -6.26 4.74
CA MET A 135 -7.52 -6.70 3.40
C MET A 135 -8.85 -6.07 2.98
N ILE A 136 -9.95 -6.45 3.63
CA ILE A 136 -11.29 -5.94 3.34
C ILE A 136 -11.33 -4.44 3.64
N GLY A 137 -11.97 -3.66 2.84
CA GLY A 137 -12.12 -2.22 3.07
C GLY A 137 -11.23 -1.40 2.14
N PRO A 138 -9.90 -1.56 2.13
CA PRO A 138 -9.10 -0.95 1.07
C PRO A 138 -9.59 -1.28 -0.34
N ASP A 139 -10.14 -2.46 -0.58
CA ASP A 139 -10.64 -2.87 -1.90
C ASP A 139 -11.78 -1.98 -2.45
N ILE A 140 -12.48 -1.25 -1.57
CA ILE A 140 -13.42 -0.21 -2.00
C ILE A 140 -12.70 0.91 -2.77
N LEU A 141 -11.44 1.21 -2.42
CA LEU A 141 -10.63 2.21 -3.14
C LEU A 141 -10.35 1.78 -4.57
N SER A 142 -10.13 0.47 -4.80
CA SER A 142 -10.03 -0.07 -6.16
C SER A 142 -11.29 0.19 -6.98
N GLY A 143 -12.45 -0.07 -6.40
CA GLY A 143 -13.72 0.24 -7.06
C GLY A 143 -13.91 1.73 -7.32
N ILE A 144 -13.52 2.60 -6.36
CA ILE A 144 -13.55 4.05 -6.55
C ILE A 144 -12.65 4.47 -7.71
N LEU A 145 -11.41 3.98 -7.75
CA LEU A 145 -10.47 4.28 -8.83
C LEU A 145 -11.01 3.81 -10.18
N ALA A 146 -11.47 2.57 -10.28
CA ALA A 146 -12.01 2.03 -11.52
C ALA A 146 -13.21 2.84 -12.04
N ASN A 147 -14.16 3.16 -11.15
CA ASN A 147 -15.37 3.90 -11.53
C ASN A 147 -15.08 5.37 -11.84
N ALA A 148 -14.16 6.00 -11.12
CA ALA A 148 -13.80 7.40 -11.36
C ALA A 148 -12.99 7.58 -12.65
N THR A 149 -12.07 6.68 -12.94
CA THR A 149 -11.19 6.76 -14.13
C THR A 149 -11.81 6.13 -15.38
N GLY A 150 -12.83 5.28 -15.21
CA GLY A 150 -13.46 4.53 -16.29
C GLY A 150 -12.61 3.39 -16.86
N GLN A 151 -11.57 2.94 -16.14
CA GLN A 151 -10.66 1.89 -16.58
C GLN A 151 -10.24 0.95 -15.44
N PRO A 152 -9.77 -0.28 -15.75
CA PRO A 152 -9.22 -1.18 -14.72
C PRO A 152 -8.06 -0.54 -13.96
N VAL A 153 -7.98 -0.83 -12.65
CA VAL A 153 -6.97 -0.20 -11.77
C VAL A 153 -5.54 -0.48 -12.23
N LEU A 154 -5.24 -1.71 -12.68
CA LEU A 154 -3.91 -2.04 -13.20
C LEU A 154 -3.56 -1.23 -14.45
N ASP A 155 -4.51 -0.99 -15.35
CA ASP A 155 -4.26 -0.22 -16.56
C ASP A 155 -4.03 1.26 -16.22
N PHE A 156 -4.83 1.83 -15.32
CA PHE A 156 -4.60 3.16 -14.78
C PHE A 156 -3.24 3.27 -14.07
N ALA A 157 -2.90 2.28 -13.24
CA ALA A 157 -1.63 2.24 -12.54
C ALA A 157 -0.42 2.16 -13.49
N ARG A 158 -0.53 1.38 -14.57
CA ARG A 158 0.51 1.31 -15.60
C ARG A 158 0.73 2.65 -16.26
N GLU A 159 -0.32 3.23 -16.82
CA GLU A 159 -0.24 4.52 -17.53
C GLU A 159 0.23 5.65 -16.61
N ALA A 160 -0.35 5.74 -15.42
CA ALA A 160 -0.22 6.91 -14.56
C ALA A 160 1.02 6.88 -13.64
N LEU A 161 1.50 5.68 -13.28
CA LEU A 161 2.56 5.51 -12.28
C LEU A 161 3.68 4.58 -12.75
N PHE A 162 3.35 3.33 -13.16
CA PHE A 162 4.36 2.31 -13.36
C PHE A 162 5.24 2.56 -14.59
N GLU A 163 4.65 2.85 -15.73
CA GLU A 163 5.40 3.15 -16.97
C GLU A 163 6.30 4.38 -16.83
N PRO A 164 5.82 5.51 -16.26
CA PRO A 164 6.69 6.66 -15.99
C PRO A 164 7.90 6.36 -15.10
N LEU A 165 7.75 5.41 -14.15
CA LEU A 165 8.82 4.99 -13.25
C LEU A 165 9.63 3.79 -13.78
N HIS A 166 9.34 3.33 -15.00
CA HIS A 166 9.95 2.12 -15.56
C HIS A 166 9.79 0.91 -14.62
N ILE A 167 8.56 0.70 -14.13
CA ILE A 167 8.15 -0.44 -13.31
C ILE A 167 7.31 -1.38 -14.16
N ALA A 168 7.64 -2.66 -14.17
CA ALA A 168 6.90 -3.66 -14.92
C ALA A 168 6.00 -4.49 -13.99
N VAL A 169 4.68 -4.37 -14.16
CA VAL A 169 3.67 -5.23 -13.52
C VAL A 169 2.96 -6.01 -14.63
N ALA A 170 3.17 -7.34 -14.68
CA ALA A 170 2.84 -8.14 -15.84
C ALA A 170 1.34 -8.22 -16.15
N SER A 171 0.51 -8.70 -15.20
CA SER A 171 -0.91 -8.94 -15.41
C SER A 171 -1.67 -9.09 -14.10
N ASN A 172 -2.99 -9.21 -14.19
CA ASN A 172 -3.80 -9.63 -13.06
C ASN A 172 -3.52 -11.10 -12.71
N ILE A 173 -3.50 -11.39 -11.41
CA ILE A 173 -3.42 -12.73 -10.84
C ILE A 173 -4.79 -13.02 -10.23
N VAL A 174 -5.57 -13.90 -10.86
CA VAL A 174 -6.88 -14.29 -10.34
C VAL A 174 -6.73 -15.57 -9.51
N LEU A 175 -7.28 -15.54 -8.30
CA LEU A 175 -7.20 -16.63 -7.33
C LEU A 175 -8.64 -17.13 -7.04
N TYR A 176 -8.95 -18.33 -7.44
CA TYR A 176 -10.32 -18.88 -7.39
C TYR A 176 -10.62 -19.67 -6.10
N THR A 177 -9.58 -20.10 -5.38
CA THR A 177 -9.74 -20.98 -4.22
C THR A 177 -8.94 -20.47 -3.01
N PRO A 178 -9.38 -20.76 -1.78
CA PRO A 178 -8.60 -20.46 -0.58
C PRO A 178 -7.20 -21.08 -0.59
N GLN A 179 -7.05 -22.24 -1.23
CA GLN A 179 -5.75 -22.91 -1.38
C GLN A 179 -4.80 -22.12 -2.27
N GLU A 180 -5.29 -21.53 -3.36
CA GLU A 180 -4.51 -20.66 -4.24
C GLU A 180 -4.11 -19.37 -3.53
N HIS A 181 -4.99 -18.77 -2.71
CA HIS A 181 -4.64 -17.62 -1.86
C HIS A 181 -3.48 -17.94 -0.92
N VAL A 182 -3.55 -19.08 -0.21
CA VAL A 182 -2.48 -19.52 0.69
C VAL A 182 -1.20 -19.82 -0.09
N ALA A 183 -1.30 -20.45 -1.25
CA ALA A 183 -0.16 -20.75 -2.11
C ALA A 183 0.50 -19.47 -2.64
N PHE A 184 -0.29 -18.49 -3.08
CA PHE A 184 0.22 -17.20 -3.53
C PHE A 184 0.99 -16.45 -2.43
N ILE A 185 0.43 -16.37 -1.22
CA ILE A 185 1.09 -15.71 -0.08
C ILE A 185 2.45 -16.34 0.24
N LYS A 186 2.57 -17.66 0.10
CA LYS A 186 3.80 -18.43 0.38
C LYS A 186 4.77 -18.51 -0.80
N LYS A 187 4.34 -18.08 -1.98
CA LYS A 187 5.17 -18.14 -3.19
C LYS A 187 6.29 -17.11 -3.12
N ASN A 188 7.50 -17.54 -3.37
CA ASN A 188 8.67 -16.67 -3.30
C ASN A 188 8.69 -15.64 -4.43
N PHE A 189 8.30 -16.05 -5.66
CA PHE A 189 8.33 -15.19 -6.83
C PHE A 189 6.98 -15.23 -7.54
N ALA A 190 6.46 -14.07 -7.84
CA ALA A 190 5.25 -13.88 -8.65
C ALA A 190 5.34 -12.53 -9.35
N SER A 191 4.77 -12.39 -10.53
CA SER A 191 4.70 -11.11 -11.24
C SER A 191 3.27 -10.78 -11.57
N GLY A 192 2.78 -9.65 -11.04
CA GLY A 192 1.43 -9.16 -11.30
C GLY A 192 0.76 -8.52 -10.08
N TRP A 193 -0.54 -8.36 -10.18
CA TRP A 193 -1.37 -7.81 -9.12
C TRP A 193 -2.64 -8.67 -8.96
N VAL A 194 -2.91 -9.12 -7.74
CA VAL A 194 -4.09 -9.94 -7.46
C VAL A 194 -5.37 -9.16 -7.74
N ALA A 195 -6.31 -9.81 -8.41
CA ALA A 195 -7.62 -9.27 -8.73
C ALA A 195 -8.71 -10.31 -8.48
N ASP A 196 -9.96 -9.85 -8.29
CA ASP A 196 -11.14 -10.69 -8.28
C ASP A 196 -11.53 -11.11 -9.72
N GLU A 197 -12.60 -11.92 -9.83
CA GLU A 197 -13.10 -12.41 -11.11
C GLU A 197 -13.68 -11.30 -12.01
N LYS A 198 -14.02 -10.14 -11.44
CA LYS A 198 -14.45 -8.93 -12.15
C LYS A 198 -13.29 -8.07 -12.63
N GLY A 199 -12.06 -8.40 -12.23
CA GLY A 199 -10.85 -7.67 -12.58
C GLY A 199 -10.54 -6.50 -11.64
N HIS A 200 -11.21 -6.38 -10.49
CA HIS A 200 -10.86 -5.38 -9.48
C HIS A 200 -9.60 -5.81 -8.72
N ASN A 201 -8.54 -5.04 -8.85
CA ASN A 201 -7.31 -5.33 -8.12
C ASN A 201 -7.47 -5.11 -6.61
N THR A 202 -6.83 -5.95 -5.81
CA THR A 202 -6.80 -5.75 -4.36
C THR A 202 -6.08 -4.45 -4.01
N ALA A 203 -6.62 -3.68 -3.09
CA ALA A 203 -5.98 -2.45 -2.60
C ALA A 203 -5.23 -2.63 -1.28
N GLY A 204 -5.54 -3.71 -0.55
CA GLY A 204 -4.92 -4.01 0.74
C GLY A 204 -3.63 -4.81 0.66
N TRP A 205 -3.40 -5.53 -0.44
CA TRP A 205 -2.33 -6.53 -0.64
C TRP A 205 -2.25 -6.93 -2.12
N GLY A 206 -1.44 -7.91 -2.47
CA GLY A 206 -1.54 -8.63 -3.76
C GLY A 206 -0.67 -8.08 -4.89
N LEU A 207 -0.10 -6.89 -4.76
CA LEU A 207 0.87 -6.38 -5.72
C LEU A 207 2.24 -7.05 -5.52
N THR A 208 2.95 -7.26 -6.60
CA THR A 208 4.34 -7.76 -6.58
C THR A 208 5.28 -6.72 -7.18
N LEU A 209 6.38 -6.46 -6.51
CA LEU A 209 7.41 -5.50 -6.92
C LEU A 209 8.80 -6.04 -6.61
N THR A 210 9.80 -5.52 -7.28
CA THR A 210 11.21 -5.70 -6.91
C THR A 210 11.61 -4.70 -5.81
N ALA A 211 12.72 -4.94 -5.11
CA ALA A 211 13.28 -3.94 -4.20
C ALA A 211 13.67 -2.65 -4.94
N VAL A 212 14.08 -2.76 -6.20
CA VAL A 212 14.40 -1.63 -7.08
C VAL A 212 13.16 -0.78 -7.36
N ASP A 213 12.04 -1.41 -7.69
CA ASP A 213 10.77 -0.71 -7.95
C ASP A 213 10.26 0.01 -6.70
N MET A 214 10.36 -0.65 -5.55
CA MET A 214 10.01 -0.04 -4.26
C MET A 214 10.88 1.19 -3.96
N ALA A 215 12.19 1.13 -4.28
CA ALA A 215 13.08 2.27 -4.11
C ALA A 215 12.73 3.44 -5.03
N LYS A 216 12.34 3.18 -6.30
CA LYS A 216 11.86 4.23 -7.22
C LYS A 216 10.61 4.93 -6.68
N ILE A 217 9.68 4.18 -6.09
CA ILE A 217 8.48 4.74 -5.45
C ILE A 217 8.86 5.60 -4.24
N GLY A 218 9.79 5.14 -3.41
CA GLY A 218 10.33 5.93 -2.30
C GLY A 218 10.99 7.21 -2.76
N GLN A 219 11.79 7.15 -3.83
CA GLN A 219 12.44 8.32 -4.42
C GLN A 219 11.44 9.31 -5.01
N LEU A 220 10.39 8.82 -5.70
CA LEU A 220 9.29 9.67 -6.17
C LEU A 220 8.71 10.51 -5.02
N TYR A 221 8.48 9.89 -3.86
CA TYR A 221 7.95 10.58 -2.68
C TYR A 221 8.97 11.52 -2.04
N LEU A 222 10.24 11.14 -1.99
CA LEU A 222 11.31 12.01 -1.51
C LEU A 222 11.44 13.28 -2.36
N ASP A 223 11.24 13.17 -3.67
CA ASP A 223 11.33 14.28 -4.62
C ASP A 223 9.99 15.02 -4.81
N GLY A 224 9.07 14.94 -3.85
CA GLY A 224 7.79 15.65 -3.89
C GLY A 224 6.92 15.25 -5.08
N GLY A 225 6.92 13.98 -5.45
CA GLY A 225 6.11 13.44 -6.54
C GLY A 225 6.69 13.66 -7.94
N LYS A 226 7.94 14.07 -8.05
CA LYS A 226 8.65 14.26 -9.33
C LYS A 226 9.49 13.04 -9.68
N TRP A 227 9.52 12.69 -10.96
CA TRP A 227 10.38 11.67 -11.53
C TRP A 227 10.91 12.12 -12.88
N GLU A 228 12.24 12.10 -13.07
CA GLU A 228 12.91 12.55 -14.30
C GLU A 228 12.43 13.93 -14.81
N GLY A 229 12.23 14.87 -13.87
CA GLY A 229 11.76 16.23 -14.17
C GLY A 229 10.25 16.37 -14.42
N ARG A 230 9.49 15.28 -14.41
CA ARG A 230 8.04 15.25 -14.63
C ARG A 230 7.30 15.09 -13.31
N GLN A 231 6.26 15.89 -13.05
CA GLN A 231 5.35 15.69 -11.93
C GLN A 231 4.44 14.49 -12.23
N ILE A 232 4.54 13.44 -11.42
CA ILE A 232 3.73 12.21 -11.52
C ILE A 232 2.51 12.31 -10.61
N VAL A 233 2.71 12.77 -9.38
CA VAL A 233 1.66 13.08 -8.40
C VAL A 233 2.02 14.42 -7.75
N SER A 234 1.04 15.24 -7.39
CA SER A 234 1.30 16.58 -6.87
C SER A 234 2.13 16.56 -5.57
N GLU A 235 2.90 17.62 -5.34
CA GLU A 235 3.65 17.84 -4.11
C GLU A 235 2.69 17.96 -2.92
N GLU A 236 1.53 18.59 -3.15
CA GLU A 236 0.43 18.71 -2.18
C GLU A 236 -0.07 17.33 -1.74
N TRP A 237 -0.25 16.41 -2.69
CA TRP A 237 -0.65 15.05 -2.32
C TRP A 237 0.41 14.30 -1.55
N VAL A 238 1.68 14.43 -1.91
CA VAL A 238 2.78 13.82 -1.16
C VAL A 238 2.78 14.33 0.28
N ALA A 239 2.67 15.66 0.48
CA ALA A 239 2.61 16.26 1.81
C ALA A 239 1.39 15.80 2.61
N GLU A 240 0.20 15.85 2.02
CA GLU A 240 -1.05 15.42 2.67
C GLU A 240 -1.06 13.93 2.99
N SER A 241 -0.65 13.08 2.06
CA SER A 241 -0.69 11.63 2.26
C SER A 241 0.28 11.13 3.33
N THR A 242 1.34 11.90 3.60
CA THR A 242 2.34 11.58 4.63
C THR A 242 2.21 12.40 5.91
N ALA A 243 1.19 13.28 6.01
CA ALA A 243 0.82 13.96 7.25
C ALA A 243 0.03 13.01 8.19
N GLU A 244 0.02 13.31 9.49
CA GLU A 244 -0.83 12.58 10.44
C GLU A 244 -2.30 13.01 10.29
N HIS A 245 -3.17 12.07 9.94
CA HIS A 245 -4.62 12.25 9.90
C HIS A 245 -5.36 11.38 10.90
N SER A 246 -4.76 10.30 11.34
CA SER A 246 -5.29 9.39 12.34
C SER A 246 -4.15 8.71 13.10
N ARG A 247 -4.48 8.01 14.19
CA ARG A 247 -3.47 7.40 15.05
C ARG A 247 -3.94 6.05 15.57
N TRP A 248 -3.04 5.09 15.53
CA TRP A 248 -3.22 3.82 16.23
C TRP A 248 -2.69 3.98 17.67
N GLU A 249 -3.58 4.36 18.58
CA GLU A 249 -3.21 4.72 19.94
C GLU A 249 -2.47 3.60 20.69
N LYS A 250 -2.90 2.36 20.49
CA LYS A 250 -2.29 1.18 21.13
C LYS A 250 -0.82 1.01 20.78
N GLU A 251 -0.47 1.20 19.52
CA GLU A 251 0.88 1.03 18.99
C GLU A 251 1.65 2.36 18.92
N LYS A 252 0.99 3.48 19.27
CA LYS A 252 1.53 4.86 19.19
C LYS A 252 2.04 5.20 17.77
N LEU A 253 1.38 4.69 16.74
CA LEU A 253 1.74 4.90 15.36
C LEU A 253 0.78 5.89 14.69
N SER A 254 1.33 6.89 14.03
CA SER A 254 0.59 7.88 13.24
C SER A 254 0.33 7.35 11.82
N TYR A 255 -0.80 7.74 11.24
CA TYR A 255 -1.24 7.27 9.92
C TYR A 255 -1.76 8.43 9.07
N GLY A 256 -1.26 8.49 7.84
CA GLY A 256 -1.69 9.42 6.80
C GLY A 256 -2.73 8.81 5.87
N TYR A 257 -2.60 9.08 4.57
CA TYR A 257 -3.41 8.42 3.55
C TYR A 257 -2.72 7.13 3.09
N LEU A 258 -2.96 6.04 3.84
CA LEU A 258 -2.36 4.71 3.64
C LEU A 258 -0.82 4.68 3.77
N TRP A 259 -0.25 5.65 4.46
CA TRP A 259 1.15 5.70 4.85
C TRP A 259 1.27 5.75 6.38
N TRP A 260 2.25 5.06 6.92
CA TRP A 260 2.67 5.21 8.31
C TRP A 260 3.56 6.45 8.42
N THR A 261 3.27 7.33 9.37
CA THR A 261 3.94 8.64 9.49
C THR A 261 4.64 8.79 10.84
N GLY A 262 5.58 9.74 10.95
CA GLY A 262 6.34 9.95 12.18
C GLY A 262 7.29 8.80 12.53
N ILE A 263 7.65 7.97 11.57
CA ILE A 263 8.53 6.81 11.74
C ILE A 263 9.99 7.26 11.59
N LEU A 264 10.79 7.18 12.66
CA LEU A 264 12.23 7.52 12.65
C LEU A 264 12.54 8.83 11.90
N ASN A 265 11.75 9.87 12.14
CA ASN A 265 11.77 11.18 11.46
C ASN A 265 11.39 11.15 9.97
N GLY A 266 10.67 10.11 9.54
CA GLY A 266 10.19 9.95 8.18
C GLY A 266 8.82 9.30 8.14
N TYR A 267 8.52 8.66 7.03
CA TYR A 267 7.29 7.91 6.79
C TYR A 267 7.57 6.61 6.03
N ALA A 268 6.63 5.68 6.09
CA ALA A 268 6.83 4.37 5.50
C ALA A 268 5.54 3.74 4.93
N ALA A 269 5.68 3.04 3.80
CA ALA A 269 4.78 1.99 3.39
C ALA A 269 5.24 0.67 3.99
N MET A 270 4.42 0.00 4.77
CA MET A 270 4.82 -1.23 5.47
C MET A 270 3.92 -2.41 5.08
N GLY A 271 4.54 -3.54 4.80
CA GLY A 271 3.89 -4.81 4.51
C GLY A 271 4.38 -5.93 5.43
N ASN A 272 3.60 -7.01 5.50
CA ASN A 272 3.98 -8.18 6.30
C ASN A 272 5.37 -8.69 5.90
N SER A 273 5.97 -9.46 6.81
CA SER A 273 7.29 -10.10 6.62
C SER A 273 8.47 -9.13 6.53
N GLY A 274 8.25 -7.83 6.75
CA GLY A 274 9.29 -6.81 6.68
C GLY A 274 9.43 -6.12 5.32
N ASN A 275 8.45 -6.27 4.45
CA ASN A 275 8.37 -5.45 3.24
C ASN A 275 8.17 -3.98 3.62
N ILE A 276 9.02 -3.08 3.11
CA ILE A 276 8.96 -1.68 3.46
C ILE A 276 9.52 -0.78 2.35
N ILE A 277 8.89 0.40 2.21
CA ILE A 277 9.48 1.58 1.61
C ILE A 277 9.55 2.62 2.72
N TYR A 278 10.74 2.93 3.19
CA TYR A 278 10.99 3.97 4.20
C TYR A 278 11.60 5.18 3.51
N VAL A 279 11.08 6.36 3.85
CA VAL A 279 11.55 7.63 3.32
C VAL A 279 11.83 8.58 4.49
N ASN A 280 13.03 9.14 4.52
CA ASN A 280 13.43 10.19 5.45
C ASN A 280 13.86 11.43 4.68
N PRO A 281 13.00 12.46 4.61
CA PRO A 281 13.31 13.69 3.87
C PRO A 281 14.49 14.48 4.45
N ALA A 282 14.69 14.47 5.78
CA ALA A 282 15.77 15.21 6.43
C ALA A 282 17.15 14.65 6.06
N ASP A 283 17.27 13.34 5.97
CA ASP A 283 18.50 12.64 5.60
C ASP A 283 18.60 12.39 4.08
N LYS A 284 17.58 12.84 3.31
CA LYS A 284 17.40 12.52 1.88
C LYS A 284 17.55 11.03 1.57
N MET A 285 17.00 10.20 2.45
CA MET A 285 17.19 8.76 2.45
C MET A 285 15.94 8.01 2.00
N VAL A 286 16.15 6.99 1.18
CA VAL A 286 15.17 5.96 0.86
C VAL A 286 15.74 4.59 1.19
N VAL A 287 14.97 3.77 1.87
CA VAL A 287 15.27 2.36 2.10
C VAL A 287 14.12 1.51 1.62
N SER A 288 14.37 0.58 0.72
CA SER A 288 13.41 -0.42 0.31
C SER A 288 13.87 -1.83 0.66
N ILE A 289 12.95 -2.62 1.18
CA ILE A 289 13.15 -4.03 1.49
C ILE A 289 12.01 -4.83 0.87
N ALA A 290 12.31 -5.67 -0.09
CA ALA A 290 11.42 -6.70 -0.58
C ALA A 290 11.74 -8.00 0.16
N ALA A 291 10.79 -8.53 0.94
CA ALA A 291 11.00 -9.65 1.85
C ALA A 291 10.10 -10.84 1.51
N LEU A 292 10.67 -12.03 1.52
CA LEU A 292 9.95 -13.30 1.37
C LEU A 292 9.02 -13.53 2.58
N PHE A 293 7.97 -14.31 2.37
CA PHE A 293 7.01 -14.59 3.43
C PHE A 293 7.64 -15.26 4.65
N LYS A 294 7.55 -14.58 5.80
CA LYS A 294 7.98 -15.08 7.10
C LYS A 294 6.97 -14.67 8.18
N PRO A 295 6.12 -15.60 8.66
CA PRO A 295 5.03 -15.27 9.58
C PRO A 295 5.47 -14.62 10.90
N THR A 296 6.73 -14.88 11.32
CA THR A 296 7.28 -14.44 12.60
C THR A 296 8.20 -13.22 12.49
N ALA A 297 8.30 -12.60 11.32
CA ALA A 297 9.08 -11.37 11.17
C ALA A 297 8.48 -10.26 12.04
N LYS A 298 9.29 -9.69 12.93
CA LYS A 298 8.92 -8.62 13.85
C LYS A 298 9.93 -7.49 13.77
N ASP A 299 9.50 -6.30 14.19
CA ASP A 299 10.35 -5.12 14.40
C ASP A 299 11.23 -4.68 13.23
N ILE A 300 10.60 -4.52 12.06
CA ILE A 300 11.28 -3.95 10.89
C ILE A 300 11.89 -2.56 11.20
N MET A 301 11.25 -1.79 12.10
CA MET A 301 11.71 -0.47 12.46
C MET A 301 12.97 -0.50 13.33
N GLU A 302 13.04 -1.46 14.28
CA GLU A 302 14.27 -1.70 15.04
C GLU A 302 15.42 -2.13 14.14
N PHE A 303 15.13 -2.99 13.17
CA PHE A 303 16.10 -3.41 12.16
C PHE A 303 16.60 -2.23 11.31
N ILE A 304 15.71 -1.36 10.84
CA ILE A 304 16.11 -0.18 10.07
C ILE A 304 16.98 0.75 10.92
N ASP A 305 16.59 1.00 12.16
CA ASP A 305 17.32 1.93 13.03
C ASP A 305 18.69 1.40 13.44
N LYS A 306 18.79 0.13 13.80
CA LYS A 306 20.01 -0.48 14.35
C LYS A 306 20.97 -1.06 13.32
N ASP A 307 20.41 -1.63 12.23
CA ASP A 307 21.20 -2.41 11.29
C ASP A 307 21.29 -1.73 9.90
N VAL A 308 20.30 -0.96 9.49
CA VAL A 308 20.27 -0.35 8.16
C VAL A 308 20.81 1.08 8.19
N LYS A 309 20.27 1.98 9.03
CA LYS A 309 20.75 3.37 9.11
C LYS A 309 22.25 3.53 9.33
N PRO A 310 22.91 2.76 10.21
CA PRO A 310 24.35 2.89 10.40
C PRO A 310 25.17 2.57 9.15
N LEU A 311 24.64 1.78 8.21
CA LEU A 311 25.32 1.51 6.94
C LEU A 311 25.42 2.76 6.06
N PHE A 312 24.52 3.73 6.26
CA PHE A 312 24.45 4.96 5.48
C PHE A 312 25.12 6.16 6.18
N CYS A 313 25.25 6.12 7.51
CA CYS A 313 25.87 7.20 8.28
C CYS A 313 27.41 7.10 8.32
N GLY A 314 28.01 6.03 7.76
CA GLY A 314 29.44 5.75 7.83
C GLY A 314 30.27 6.15 6.60
N THR A 315 29.75 6.91 5.65
CA THR A 315 30.45 7.31 4.41
C THR A 315 30.97 8.75 4.43
N GLU A 316 30.97 9.41 5.59
CA GLU A 316 31.77 10.64 5.78
C GLU A 316 33.16 10.24 6.29
N GLY A 317 34.06 9.98 5.35
CA GLY A 317 35.47 9.70 5.55
C GLY A 317 36.27 10.10 4.34
#